data_e27aa7a1aaa80a5d67daccbf7aeb5dae
#
_entry.id   e27aa7a1aaa80a5d67daccbf7aeb5dae
#
_cell.length_a   1.000
_cell.length_b   1.000
_cell.length_c   1.000
_cell.angle_alpha   90.00
_cell.angle_beta   90.00
_cell.angle_gamma   90.00
#
_symmetry.space_group_name_H-M   'P 1'
#
loop_
_entity.id
_entity.type
_entity.pdbx_description
1 polymer ?
#
loop_
_entity_poly.entity_id
_entity_poly.type
_entity_poly.pdbx_seq_one_letter_code
_entity_poly.pdbx_strand_id
1 'polypeptide(L)'
;MKLRLLYHGHCFDGVASAATFTRFYKERIHPDAEVNYTGLLHRPGNLFDLEMFDSDENAIVDFKYAASDKLTWWFDHHESAFLTPEDEAHFRADTSGKKFLDPDRKSCTEFIADIAQQKFGFDAAPIKSLVQWAHIIDGALYESPAQCVELKEPALQLMQVIEADPDEAFIEQVIRDLTTHSLETVATSEEVQRRFQPILKQHLETLEIVRKKAQYANGVVQFDLIDEGYEGFNKFIPYYLYPETTYSVALTRGPHRTKISVGSNPWSPKPRTHNIAKICERYGGGGHAVVGAVSFKPEEVEEARAAVKEIVAELES
;
A
#
# COMPACT_ATOMS: atom_id res chain seq x y z
N MET A 1 12.57 -21.13 -20.44
CA MET A 1 12.28 -19.68 -20.35
C MET A 1 12.39 -19.25 -18.90
N LYS A 2 13.27 -18.28 -18.60
CA LYS A 2 13.40 -17.67 -17.28
C LYS A 2 12.78 -16.28 -17.31
N LEU A 3 11.96 -15.97 -16.31
CA LEU A 3 11.33 -14.67 -16.07
C LEU A 3 11.83 -14.11 -14.75
N ARG A 4 12.37 -12.90 -14.75
CA ARG A 4 12.56 -12.08 -13.56
C ARG A 4 11.36 -11.18 -13.39
N LEU A 5 10.65 -11.30 -12.26
CA LEU A 5 9.50 -10.47 -11.93
C LEU A 5 9.81 -9.60 -10.72
N LEU A 6 9.96 -8.30 -10.99
CA LEU A 6 10.12 -7.27 -9.97
C LEU A 6 8.75 -6.72 -9.60
N TYR A 7 8.48 -6.55 -8.31
CA TYR A 7 7.19 -6.10 -7.81
C TYR A 7 7.33 -5.14 -6.63
N HIS A 8 6.30 -4.37 -6.34
CA HIS A 8 6.27 -3.49 -5.17
C HIS A 8 6.28 -4.34 -3.89
N GLY A 9 7.40 -4.33 -3.18
CA GLY A 9 7.58 -5.07 -1.93
C GLY A 9 6.82 -4.44 -0.76
N HIS A 10 6.45 -5.26 0.23
CA HIS A 10 5.68 -4.84 1.41
C HIS A 10 4.36 -4.13 1.07
N CYS A 11 3.76 -4.46 -0.07
CA CYS A 11 2.48 -3.95 -0.53
C CYS A 11 1.59 -5.11 -0.94
N PHE A 12 0.34 -5.13 -0.48
CA PHE A 12 -0.61 -6.17 -0.85
C PHE A 12 -0.85 -6.20 -2.36
N ASP A 13 -1.06 -5.02 -2.98
CA ASP A 13 -1.28 -4.94 -4.43
C ASP A 13 -0.06 -5.39 -5.23
N GLY A 14 1.15 -5.06 -4.79
CA GLY A 14 2.38 -5.53 -5.43
C GLY A 14 2.52 -7.05 -5.41
N VAL A 15 2.24 -7.70 -4.28
CA VAL A 15 2.25 -9.17 -4.12
C VAL A 15 1.14 -9.82 -4.95
N ALA A 16 -0.08 -9.28 -4.89
CA ALA A 16 -1.22 -9.76 -5.68
C ALA A 16 -1.00 -9.58 -7.19
N SER A 17 -0.38 -8.45 -7.59
CA SER A 17 0.03 -8.18 -8.97
C SER A 17 1.06 -9.18 -9.46
N ALA A 18 2.06 -9.52 -8.63
CA ALA A 18 3.06 -10.53 -8.98
C ALA A 18 2.43 -11.92 -9.17
N ALA A 19 1.52 -12.32 -8.28
CA ALA A 19 0.80 -13.59 -8.39
C ALA A 19 -0.11 -13.64 -9.63
N THR A 20 -0.88 -12.56 -9.88
CA THR A 20 -1.78 -12.44 -11.03
C THR A 20 -1.02 -12.45 -12.34
N PHE A 21 0.08 -11.69 -12.45
CA PHE A 21 0.94 -11.67 -13.62
C PHE A 21 1.60 -13.04 -13.86
N THR A 22 2.11 -13.70 -12.82
CA THR A 22 2.72 -15.02 -12.93
C THR A 22 1.73 -16.06 -13.48
N ARG A 23 0.50 -16.05 -12.96
CA ARG A 23 -0.57 -16.94 -13.42
C ARG A 23 -0.91 -16.68 -14.88
N PHE A 24 -1.18 -15.41 -15.23
CA PHE A 24 -1.42 -15.00 -16.61
C PHE A 24 -0.27 -15.44 -17.53
N TYR A 25 0.97 -15.16 -17.15
CA TYR A 25 2.15 -15.45 -17.95
C TYR A 25 2.31 -16.95 -18.22
N LYS A 26 2.11 -17.79 -17.19
CA LYS A 26 2.17 -19.24 -17.34
C LYS A 26 0.99 -19.81 -18.15
N GLU A 27 -0.20 -19.29 -17.96
CA GLU A 27 -1.38 -19.83 -18.68
C GLU A 27 -1.43 -19.43 -20.16
N ARG A 28 -0.87 -18.25 -20.53
CA ARG A 28 -1.11 -17.66 -21.86
C ARG A 28 0.15 -17.37 -22.67
N ILE A 29 1.32 -17.30 -22.06
CA ILE A 29 2.57 -16.91 -22.72
C ILE A 29 3.57 -18.09 -22.70
N HIS A 30 4.03 -18.50 -21.53
CA HIS A 30 5.05 -19.54 -21.38
C HIS A 30 4.69 -20.51 -20.22
N PRO A 31 4.04 -21.65 -20.49
CA PRO A 31 3.58 -22.59 -19.46
C PRO A 31 4.68 -23.11 -18.54
N ASP A 32 5.85 -23.37 -19.08
CA ASP A 32 7.00 -23.95 -18.37
C ASP A 32 7.99 -22.88 -17.88
N ALA A 33 7.56 -21.61 -17.72
CA ALA A 33 8.45 -20.57 -17.25
C ALA A 33 8.86 -20.77 -15.79
N GLU A 34 10.17 -20.64 -15.56
CA GLU A 34 10.76 -20.49 -14.24
C GLU A 34 10.72 -19.02 -13.85
N VAL A 35 9.99 -18.69 -12.76
CA VAL A 35 9.80 -17.30 -12.32
C VAL A 35 10.59 -17.05 -11.04
N ASN A 36 11.45 -16.04 -11.10
CA ASN A 36 12.23 -15.53 -9.97
C ASN A 36 11.70 -14.14 -9.57
N TYR A 37 11.45 -13.93 -8.30
CA TYR A 37 10.85 -12.72 -7.79
C TYR A 37 11.89 -11.80 -7.14
N THR A 38 11.62 -10.49 -7.16
CA THR A 38 12.43 -9.49 -6.44
C THR A 38 11.52 -8.35 -5.98
N GLY A 39 11.39 -8.18 -4.67
CA GLY A 39 10.65 -7.06 -4.07
C GLY A 39 11.43 -5.75 -4.23
N LEU A 40 10.74 -4.71 -4.70
CA LEU A 40 11.27 -3.36 -4.84
C LEU A 40 10.72 -2.47 -3.74
N LEU A 41 11.53 -1.54 -3.23
CA LEU A 41 11.14 -0.58 -2.22
C LEU A 41 11.38 0.85 -2.72
N HIS A 42 10.48 1.76 -2.35
CA HIS A 42 10.69 3.18 -2.55
C HIS A 42 11.84 3.67 -1.64
N ARG A 43 12.93 4.10 -2.24
CA ARG A 43 14.11 4.64 -1.55
C ARG A 43 14.67 5.84 -2.30
N PRO A 44 15.38 6.76 -1.63
CA PRO A 44 16.10 7.83 -2.31
C PRO A 44 17.19 7.26 -3.23
N GLY A 45 17.43 7.91 -4.36
CA GLY A 45 18.47 7.54 -5.31
C GLY A 45 18.02 6.55 -6.37
N ASN A 46 18.94 5.70 -6.83
CA ASN A 46 18.64 4.72 -7.87
C ASN A 46 17.74 3.59 -7.35
N LEU A 47 16.58 3.42 -7.97
CA LEU A 47 15.62 2.35 -7.62
C LEU A 47 15.98 1.02 -8.28
N PHE A 48 16.65 1.06 -9.43
CA PHE A 48 16.94 -0.12 -10.24
C PHE A 48 18.45 -0.31 -10.41
N ASP A 49 18.90 -1.51 -10.11
CA ASP A 49 20.20 -1.97 -10.56
C ASP A 49 20.02 -2.71 -11.89
N LEU A 50 20.82 -2.37 -12.91
CA LEU A 50 20.74 -3.01 -14.23
C LEU A 50 21.00 -4.52 -14.17
N GLU A 51 21.70 -4.99 -13.14
CA GLU A 51 21.92 -6.43 -12.88
C GLU A 51 20.64 -7.16 -12.46
N MET A 52 19.60 -6.43 -12.00
CA MET A 52 18.30 -7.03 -11.68
C MET A 52 17.59 -7.61 -12.92
N PHE A 53 17.91 -7.11 -14.12
CA PHE A 53 17.33 -7.61 -15.39
C PHE A 53 18.22 -8.70 -15.98
N ASP A 54 18.20 -9.89 -15.35
CA ASP A 54 19.16 -10.98 -15.58
C ASP A 54 18.58 -12.23 -16.27
N SER A 55 17.31 -12.17 -16.67
CA SER A 55 16.57 -13.31 -17.22
C SER A 55 16.27 -13.17 -18.71
N ASP A 56 15.71 -14.21 -19.32
CA ASP A 56 15.31 -14.20 -20.74
C ASP A 56 14.24 -13.14 -21.02
N GLU A 57 13.27 -13.00 -20.11
CA GLU A 57 12.33 -11.89 -20.04
C GLU A 57 12.35 -11.29 -18.62
N ASN A 58 12.09 -9.98 -18.53
CA ASN A 58 12.03 -9.26 -17.26
C ASN A 58 10.75 -8.44 -17.21
N ALA A 59 10.09 -8.46 -16.07
CA ALA A 59 8.82 -7.76 -15.84
C ALA A 59 8.91 -6.88 -14.59
N ILE A 60 8.21 -5.76 -14.59
CA ILE A 60 7.94 -4.95 -13.40
C ILE A 60 6.42 -4.81 -13.28
N VAL A 61 5.88 -5.02 -12.08
CA VAL A 61 4.45 -4.82 -11.77
C VAL A 61 4.30 -3.95 -10.52
N ASP A 62 3.31 -3.06 -10.55
CA ASP A 62 2.96 -2.17 -9.45
C ASP A 62 4.12 -1.31 -8.95
N PHE A 63 5.02 -0.95 -9.85
CA PHE A 63 6.18 -0.12 -9.50
C PHE A 63 6.63 0.73 -10.68
N LYS A 64 7.44 1.75 -10.38
CA LYS A 64 7.96 2.71 -11.36
C LYS A 64 8.58 2.06 -12.57
N TYR A 65 8.52 2.77 -13.67
CA TYR A 65 9.14 2.36 -14.94
C TYR A 65 10.68 2.41 -14.87
N ALA A 66 11.31 1.41 -15.47
CA ALA A 66 12.75 1.41 -15.71
C ALA A 66 13.01 1.51 -17.22
N ALA A 67 13.69 2.56 -17.66
CA ALA A 67 14.09 2.72 -19.05
C ALA A 67 15.24 1.77 -19.40
N SER A 68 14.89 0.51 -19.71
CA SER A 68 15.84 -0.54 -20.06
C SER A 68 15.31 -1.36 -21.23
N ASP A 69 16.19 -1.63 -22.22
CA ASP A 69 15.88 -2.52 -23.35
C ASP A 69 15.65 -3.98 -22.89
N LYS A 70 16.09 -4.32 -21.68
CA LYS A 70 15.85 -5.62 -21.07
C LYS A 70 14.48 -5.75 -20.43
N LEU A 71 13.75 -4.63 -20.18
CA LEU A 71 12.41 -4.67 -19.62
C LEU A 71 11.40 -5.09 -20.70
N THR A 72 10.87 -6.31 -20.56
CA THR A 72 9.94 -6.91 -21.51
C THR A 72 8.48 -6.55 -21.19
N TRP A 73 8.10 -6.68 -19.92
CA TRP A 73 6.72 -6.44 -19.46
C TRP A 73 6.69 -5.39 -18.37
N TRP A 74 5.68 -4.51 -18.42
CA TRP A 74 5.47 -3.53 -17.37
C TRP A 74 3.99 -3.21 -17.19
N PHE A 75 3.57 -3.18 -15.93
CA PHE A 75 2.23 -2.76 -15.52
C PHE A 75 2.32 -1.83 -14.32
N ASP A 76 1.73 -0.67 -14.41
CA ASP A 76 1.63 0.28 -13.30
C ASP A 76 0.37 1.13 -13.42
N HIS A 77 -0.09 1.66 -12.28
CA HIS A 77 -1.25 2.54 -12.19
C HIS A 77 -0.96 3.85 -11.44
N HIS A 78 0.29 4.10 -11.09
CA HIS A 78 0.66 5.31 -10.36
C HIS A 78 0.82 6.52 -11.29
N GLU A 79 0.28 7.70 -10.90
CA GLU A 79 0.53 8.96 -11.62
C GLU A 79 2.03 9.29 -11.67
N SER A 80 2.78 8.92 -10.62
CA SER A 80 4.23 9.13 -10.51
C SER A 80 5.07 7.98 -11.07
N ALA A 81 4.59 7.29 -12.11
CA ALA A 81 5.21 6.10 -12.69
C ALA A 81 6.63 6.33 -13.25
N PHE A 82 6.96 7.53 -13.66
CA PHE A 82 8.24 7.88 -14.25
C PHE A 82 9.12 8.68 -13.28
N LEU A 83 10.42 8.37 -13.25
CA LEU A 83 11.40 9.14 -12.46
C LEU A 83 11.90 10.37 -13.22
N THR A 84 12.01 10.24 -14.56
CA THR A 84 12.52 11.29 -15.43
C THR A 84 11.68 11.43 -16.69
N PRO A 85 11.73 12.57 -17.40
CA PRO A 85 11.10 12.71 -18.72
C PRO A 85 11.62 11.72 -19.76
N GLU A 86 12.87 11.29 -19.62
CA GLU A 86 13.52 10.30 -20.51
C GLU A 86 12.88 8.91 -20.33
N ASP A 87 12.51 8.53 -19.09
CA ASP A 87 11.79 7.28 -18.82
C ASP A 87 10.43 7.29 -19.52
N GLU A 88 9.70 8.40 -19.42
CA GLU A 88 8.42 8.56 -20.10
C GLU A 88 8.57 8.50 -21.62
N ALA A 89 9.58 9.16 -22.17
CA ALA A 89 9.87 9.13 -23.62
C ALA A 89 10.21 7.71 -24.10
N HIS A 90 10.99 6.95 -23.34
CA HIS A 90 11.32 5.56 -23.62
C HIS A 90 10.06 4.66 -23.60
N PHE A 91 9.18 4.83 -22.61
CA PHE A 91 7.90 4.13 -22.56
C PHE A 91 7.01 4.47 -23.77
N ARG A 92 6.88 5.77 -24.12
CA ARG A 92 6.05 6.21 -25.25
C ARG A 92 6.55 5.72 -26.61
N ALA A 93 7.85 5.45 -26.73
CA ALA A 93 8.44 4.88 -27.94
C ALA A 93 8.26 3.36 -28.06
N ASP A 94 7.82 2.69 -27.00
CA ASP A 94 7.62 1.24 -26.99
C ASP A 94 6.43 0.83 -27.87
N THR A 95 6.66 -0.12 -28.75
CA THR A 95 5.65 -0.69 -29.66
C THR A 95 5.40 -2.18 -29.42
N SER A 96 5.96 -2.75 -28.36
CA SER A 96 5.87 -4.19 -28.06
C SER A 96 4.45 -4.65 -27.71
N GLY A 97 3.62 -3.74 -27.21
CA GLY A 97 2.29 -4.06 -26.70
C GLY A 97 2.30 -4.83 -25.37
N LYS A 98 3.43 -4.78 -24.63
CA LYS A 98 3.66 -5.48 -23.37
C LYS A 98 3.84 -4.53 -22.17
N LYS A 99 3.80 -3.21 -22.39
CA LYS A 99 3.97 -2.19 -21.35
C LYS A 99 2.70 -1.36 -21.24
N PHE A 100 2.16 -1.25 -20.02
CA PHE A 100 0.84 -0.66 -19.78
C PHE A 100 0.86 0.26 -18.56
N LEU A 101 0.24 1.43 -18.70
CA LEU A 101 0.02 2.41 -17.64
C LEU A 101 -1.41 2.93 -17.70
N ASP A 102 -2.11 2.93 -16.57
CA ASP A 102 -3.43 3.52 -16.44
C ASP A 102 -3.65 4.10 -15.04
N PRO A 103 -3.39 5.41 -14.82
CA PRO A 103 -3.52 6.06 -13.52
C PRO A 103 -4.96 6.15 -12.98
N ASP A 104 -5.97 5.86 -13.77
CA ASP A 104 -7.37 5.85 -13.33
C ASP A 104 -7.74 4.55 -12.58
N ARG A 105 -6.92 3.52 -12.69
CA ARG A 105 -7.10 2.23 -11.99
C ARG A 105 -6.84 2.34 -10.50
N LYS A 106 -7.60 1.57 -9.72
CA LYS A 106 -7.46 1.56 -8.25
C LYS A 106 -6.43 0.55 -7.75
N SER A 107 -6.09 -0.46 -8.55
CA SER A 107 -5.01 -1.41 -8.25
C SER A 107 -4.36 -1.93 -9.53
N CYS A 108 -3.08 -2.22 -9.45
CA CYS A 108 -2.33 -2.84 -10.54
C CYS A 108 -2.80 -4.29 -10.78
N THR A 109 -3.18 -5.02 -9.72
CA THR A 109 -3.74 -6.38 -9.82
C THR A 109 -4.98 -6.42 -10.72
N GLU A 110 -5.95 -5.51 -10.51
CA GLU A 110 -7.14 -5.40 -11.35
C GLU A 110 -6.75 -5.04 -12.79
N PHE A 111 -5.84 -4.10 -12.95
CA PHE A 111 -5.36 -3.67 -14.25
C PHE A 111 -4.70 -4.81 -15.05
N ILE A 112 -3.83 -5.59 -14.42
CA ILE A 112 -3.22 -6.77 -15.03
C ILE A 112 -4.30 -7.79 -15.46
N ALA A 113 -5.25 -8.10 -14.57
CA ALA A 113 -6.32 -9.06 -14.85
C ALA A 113 -7.16 -8.63 -16.07
N ASP A 114 -7.54 -7.35 -16.14
CA ASP A 114 -8.32 -6.79 -17.24
C ASP A 114 -7.56 -6.83 -18.57
N ILE A 115 -6.30 -6.37 -18.60
CA ILE A 115 -5.47 -6.39 -19.81
C ILE A 115 -5.20 -7.84 -20.26
N ALA A 116 -4.88 -8.73 -19.33
CA ALA A 116 -4.66 -10.14 -19.62
C ALA A 116 -5.92 -10.81 -20.23
N GLN A 117 -7.09 -10.49 -19.70
CA GLN A 117 -8.37 -10.99 -20.25
C GLN A 117 -8.65 -10.42 -21.64
N GLN A 118 -8.56 -9.10 -21.81
CA GLN A 118 -8.94 -8.42 -23.05
C GLN A 118 -8.00 -8.71 -24.21
N LYS A 119 -6.68 -8.75 -23.97
CA LYS A 119 -5.68 -8.87 -25.02
C LYS A 119 -5.13 -10.27 -25.22
N PHE A 120 -5.14 -11.11 -24.17
CA PHE A 120 -4.49 -12.42 -24.19
C PHE A 120 -5.45 -13.59 -23.89
N GLY A 121 -6.75 -13.31 -23.67
CA GLY A 121 -7.77 -14.32 -23.40
C GLY A 121 -7.53 -15.09 -22.08
N PHE A 122 -6.94 -14.46 -21.10
CA PHE A 122 -6.78 -15.00 -19.74
C PHE A 122 -8.15 -15.10 -19.05
N ASP A 123 -8.35 -16.16 -18.27
CA ASP A 123 -9.54 -16.28 -17.42
C ASP A 123 -9.22 -15.85 -15.99
N ALA A 124 -9.69 -14.66 -15.60
CA ALA A 124 -9.51 -14.12 -14.26
C ALA A 124 -10.54 -14.65 -13.23
N ALA A 125 -11.54 -15.43 -13.63
CA ALA A 125 -12.58 -15.92 -12.72
C ALA A 125 -12.02 -16.68 -11.50
N PRO A 126 -10.99 -17.54 -11.64
CA PRO A 126 -10.40 -18.24 -10.49
C PRO A 126 -9.71 -17.35 -9.45
N ILE A 127 -9.32 -16.13 -9.82
CA ILE A 127 -8.64 -15.16 -8.93
C ILE A 127 -9.51 -13.95 -8.62
N LYS A 128 -10.81 -14.03 -8.88
CA LYS A 128 -11.73 -12.90 -8.69
C LYS A 128 -11.67 -12.30 -7.29
N SER A 129 -11.57 -13.13 -6.24
CA SER A 129 -11.47 -12.66 -4.86
C SER A 129 -10.18 -11.87 -4.62
N LEU A 130 -9.04 -12.34 -5.14
CA LEU A 130 -7.76 -11.64 -5.05
C LEU A 130 -7.82 -10.27 -5.73
N VAL A 131 -8.34 -10.20 -6.95
CA VAL A 131 -8.50 -8.96 -7.72
C VAL A 131 -9.42 -7.98 -6.98
N GLN A 132 -10.54 -8.46 -6.45
CA GLN A 132 -11.49 -7.62 -5.73
C GLN A 132 -10.88 -7.04 -4.44
N TRP A 133 -10.17 -7.84 -3.67
CA TRP A 133 -9.53 -7.36 -2.45
C TRP A 133 -8.35 -6.43 -2.74
N ALA A 134 -7.56 -6.65 -3.79
CA ALA A 134 -6.53 -5.71 -4.21
C ALA A 134 -7.14 -4.33 -4.55
N HIS A 135 -8.24 -4.31 -5.31
CA HIS A 135 -8.98 -3.09 -5.62
C HIS A 135 -9.49 -2.36 -4.36
N ILE A 136 -10.04 -3.10 -3.38
CA ILE A 136 -10.55 -2.52 -2.13
C ILE A 136 -9.42 -1.96 -1.28
N ILE A 137 -8.35 -2.73 -1.10
CA ILE A 137 -7.23 -2.39 -0.22
C ILE A 137 -6.47 -1.18 -0.75
N ASP A 138 -6.04 -1.23 -1.99
CA ASP A 138 -5.22 -0.19 -2.61
C ASP A 138 -6.01 1.10 -2.83
N GLY A 139 -7.25 0.97 -3.30
CA GLY A 139 -8.18 2.10 -3.42
C GLY A 139 -8.72 2.63 -2.09
N ALA A 140 -8.42 2.00 -0.95
CA ALA A 140 -9.01 2.29 0.36
C ALA A 140 -10.55 2.33 0.32
N LEU A 141 -11.16 1.41 -0.44
CA LEU A 141 -12.60 1.35 -0.71
C LEU A 141 -13.36 0.46 0.29
N TYR A 142 -12.94 0.45 1.53
CA TYR A 142 -13.58 -0.31 2.60
C TYR A 142 -15.01 0.20 2.87
N GLU A 143 -15.91 -0.72 3.16
CA GLU A 143 -17.33 -0.41 3.43
C GLU A 143 -17.51 0.39 4.73
N SER A 144 -16.65 0.17 5.70
CA SER A 144 -16.73 0.80 7.02
C SER A 144 -15.37 0.79 7.74
N PRO A 145 -15.21 1.65 8.79
CA PRO A 145 -14.02 1.57 9.65
C PRO A 145 -13.89 0.20 10.33
N ALA A 146 -15.00 -0.46 10.65
CA ALA A 146 -15.00 -1.79 11.27
C ALA A 146 -14.33 -2.83 10.36
N GLN A 147 -14.59 -2.80 9.07
CA GLN A 147 -13.96 -3.73 8.12
C GLN A 147 -12.43 -3.67 8.19
N CYS A 148 -11.86 -2.46 8.19
CA CYS A 148 -10.40 -2.29 8.22
C CYS A 148 -9.75 -2.41 9.60
N VAL A 149 -10.52 -2.26 10.69
CA VAL A 149 -9.96 -2.29 12.06
C VAL A 149 -10.17 -3.63 12.74
N GLU A 150 -11.28 -4.32 12.50
CA GLU A 150 -11.54 -5.63 13.13
C GLU A 150 -10.74 -6.78 12.50
N LEU A 151 -10.17 -6.60 11.31
CA LEU A 151 -9.31 -7.55 10.60
C LEU A 151 -9.91 -8.97 10.51
N LYS A 152 -11.25 -9.06 10.35
CA LYS A 152 -11.97 -10.34 10.27
C LYS A 152 -11.79 -11.01 8.91
N GLU A 153 -11.62 -10.22 7.86
CA GLU A 153 -11.48 -10.71 6.49
C GLU A 153 -10.11 -11.34 6.25
N PRO A 154 -10.04 -12.56 5.70
CA PRO A 154 -8.77 -13.23 5.43
C PRO A 154 -7.79 -12.38 4.61
N ALA A 155 -8.29 -11.62 3.63
CA ALA A 155 -7.47 -10.72 2.82
C ALA A 155 -6.76 -9.65 3.65
N LEU A 156 -7.45 -9.08 4.65
CA LEU A 156 -6.87 -8.04 5.52
C LEU A 156 -5.85 -8.63 6.49
N GLN A 157 -6.03 -9.88 6.92
CA GLN A 157 -5.02 -10.60 7.71
C GLN A 157 -3.75 -10.85 6.90
N LEU A 158 -3.91 -11.33 5.67
CA LEU A 158 -2.79 -11.53 4.76
C LEU A 158 -2.10 -10.20 4.41
N MET A 159 -2.86 -9.13 4.15
CA MET A 159 -2.32 -7.78 3.93
C MET A 159 -1.41 -7.35 5.09
N GLN A 160 -1.87 -7.49 6.34
CA GLN A 160 -1.08 -7.12 7.51
C GLN A 160 0.24 -7.93 7.61
N VAL A 161 0.21 -9.21 7.23
CA VAL A 161 1.42 -10.03 7.22
C VAL A 161 2.37 -9.58 6.10
N ILE A 162 1.88 -9.36 4.88
CA ILE A 162 2.70 -8.89 3.75
C ILE A 162 3.38 -7.56 4.06
N GLU A 163 2.66 -6.62 4.68
CA GLU A 163 3.18 -5.28 4.96
C GLU A 163 4.20 -5.25 6.12
N ALA A 164 4.08 -6.17 7.07
CA ALA A 164 4.90 -6.18 8.28
C ALA A 164 6.09 -7.15 8.23
N ASP A 165 6.01 -8.22 7.43
CA ASP A 165 7.02 -9.29 7.48
C ASP A 165 8.25 -8.95 6.64
N PRO A 166 9.46 -8.97 7.24
CA PRO A 166 10.70 -8.70 6.52
C PRO A 166 11.27 -9.92 5.78
N ASP A 167 10.64 -11.10 5.90
CA ASP A 167 11.13 -12.36 5.31
C ASP A 167 10.74 -12.43 3.82
N GLU A 168 11.63 -11.98 2.95
CA GLU A 168 11.43 -11.98 1.50
C GLU A 168 11.14 -13.39 0.94
N ALA A 169 11.76 -14.44 1.51
CA ALA A 169 11.53 -15.80 1.05
C ALA A 169 10.10 -16.28 1.39
N PHE A 170 9.56 -15.85 2.53
CA PHE A 170 8.17 -16.11 2.87
C PHE A 170 7.22 -15.34 1.93
N ILE A 171 7.50 -14.08 1.64
CA ILE A 171 6.66 -13.29 0.71
C ILE A 171 6.70 -13.91 -0.70
N GLU A 172 7.85 -14.36 -1.16
CA GLU A 172 7.96 -15.10 -2.43
C GLU A 172 7.10 -16.37 -2.42
N GLN A 173 7.08 -17.11 -1.30
CA GLN A 173 6.21 -18.29 -1.17
C GLN A 173 4.73 -17.90 -1.21
N VAL A 174 4.32 -16.82 -0.57
CA VAL A 174 2.95 -16.27 -0.65
C VAL A 174 2.56 -15.96 -2.09
N ILE A 175 3.44 -15.33 -2.89
CA ILE A 175 3.20 -15.08 -4.30
C ILE A 175 2.97 -16.40 -5.07
N ARG A 176 3.82 -17.39 -4.85
CA ARG A 176 3.71 -18.72 -5.49
C ARG A 176 2.40 -19.41 -5.13
N ASP A 177 2.00 -19.34 -3.87
CA ASP A 177 0.76 -19.95 -3.38
C ASP A 177 -0.47 -19.24 -3.95
N LEU A 178 -0.50 -17.91 -3.99
CA LEU A 178 -1.57 -17.13 -4.62
C LEU A 178 -1.68 -17.36 -6.14
N THR A 179 -0.61 -17.80 -6.78
CA THR A 179 -0.64 -18.16 -8.21
C THR A 179 -1.51 -19.38 -8.47
N THR A 180 -1.62 -20.31 -7.50
CA THR A 180 -2.26 -21.61 -7.68
C THR A 180 -3.45 -21.88 -6.77
N HIS A 181 -3.54 -21.18 -5.64
CA HIS A 181 -4.60 -21.34 -4.65
C HIS A 181 -5.44 -20.06 -4.53
N SER A 182 -6.63 -20.19 -3.92
CA SER A 182 -7.45 -19.01 -3.63
C SER A 182 -6.83 -18.14 -2.53
N LEU A 183 -7.18 -16.86 -2.54
CA LEU A 183 -6.79 -15.91 -1.50
C LEU A 183 -7.12 -16.44 -0.09
N GLU A 184 -8.31 -16.96 0.09
CA GLU A 184 -8.80 -17.48 1.38
C GLU A 184 -7.95 -18.67 1.86
N THR A 185 -7.59 -19.58 0.94
CA THR A 185 -6.73 -20.73 1.27
C THR A 185 -5.35 -20.27 1.75
N VAL A 186 -4.74 -19.33 1.05
CA VAL A 186 -3.43 -18.79 1.42
C VAL A 186 -3.50 -18.02 2.74
N ALA A 187 -4.46 -17.11 2.86
CA ALA A 187 -4.62 -16.27 4.05
C ALA A 187 -4.92 -17.06 5.33
N THR A 188 -5.61 -18.20 5.22
CA THR A 188 -5.93 -19.08 6.36
C THR A 188 -4.92 -20.19 6.58
N SER A 189 -3.82 -20.22 5.83
CA SER A 189 -2.76 -21.21 6.04
C SER A 189 -2.11 -21.05 7.43
N GLU A 190 -1.60 -22.15 7.97
CA GLU A 190 -0.99 -22.16 9.31
C GLU A 190 0.16 -21.15 9.40
N GLU A 191 0.98 -21.05 8.39
CA GLU A 191 2.14 -20.16 8.36
C GLU A 191 1.74 -18.67 8.35
N VAL A 192 0.75 -18.29 7.55
CA VAL A 192 0.22 -16.92 7.54
C VAL A 192 -0.42 -16.60 8.88
N GLN A 193 -1.24 -17.51 9.42
CA GLN A 193 -1.90 -17.28 10.71
C GLN A 193 -0.92 -17.21 11.88
N ARG A 194 0.15 -18.00 11.86
CA ARG A 194 1.22 -17.91 12.87
C ARG A 194 1.91 -16.55 12.88
N ARG A 195 2.15 -15.98 11.69
CA ARG A 195 2.76 -14.64 11.53
C ARG A 195 1.77 -13.53 11.85
N PHE A 196 0.48 -13.72 11.57
CA PHE A 196 -0.55 -12.75 11.87
C PHE A 196 -0.83 -12.56 13.37
N GLN A 197 -0.74 -13.60 14.20
CA GLN A 197 -1.08 -13.53 15.63
C GLN A 197 -0.33 -12.43 16.41
N PRO A 198 1.00 -12.27 16.33
CA PRO A 198 1.70 -11.19 17.00
C PRO A 198 1.30 -9.81 16.48
N ILE A 199 1.02 -9.68 15.18
CA ILE A 199 0.56 -8.43 14.55
C ILE A 199 -0.83 -8.06 15.10
N LEU A 200 -1.75 -9.01 15.14
CA LEU A 200 -3.08 -8.81 15.71
C LEU A 200 -3.02 -8.39 17.18
N LYS A 201 -2.16 -9.03 17.96
CA LYS A 201 -1.96 -8.67 19.38
C LYS A 201 -1.54 -7.21 19.51
N GLN A 202 -0.51 -6.80 18.77
CA GLN A 202 -0.02 -5.42 18.78
C GLN A 202 -1.09 -4.44 18.30
N HIS A 203 -1.86 -4.79 17.27
CA HIS A 203 -2.96 -3.98 16.77
C HIS A 203 -4.05 -3.77 17.84
N LEU A 204 -4.45 -4.81 18.54
CA LEU A 204 -5.44 -4.71 19.63
C LEU A 204 -4.92 -3.88 20.81
N GLU A 205 -3.66 -4.03 21.18
CA GLU A 205 -3.01 -3.19 22.19
C GLU A 205 -3.03 -1.71 21.77
N THR A 206 -2.67 -1.41 20.52
CA THR A 206 -2.69 -0.05 19.97
C THR A 206 -4.11 0.53 19.98
N LEU A 207 -5.12 -0.27 19.60
CA LEU A 207 -6.53 0.14 19.66
C LEU A 207 -6.94 0.60 21.06
N GLU A 208 -6.56 -0.18 22.10
CA GLU A 208 -6.88 0.16 23.49
C GLU A 208 -6.11 1.39 24.01
N ILE A 209 -4.87 1.59 23.56
CA ILE A 209 -4.09 2.78 23.91
C ILE A 209 -4.70 4.02 23.25
N VAL A 210 -5.05 3.95 21.96
CA VAL A 210 -5.73 5.06 21.28
C VAL A 210 -7.05 5.36 21.97
N ARG A 211 -7.86 4.36 22.35
CA ARG A 211 -9.12 4.53 23.09
C ARG A 211 -8.94 5.32 24.40
N LYS A 212 -7.85 5.08 25.11
CA LYS A 212 -7.55 5.73 26.40
C LYS A 212 -6.99 7.15 26.22
N LYS A 213 -6.21 7.40 25.18
CA LYS A 213 -5.48 8.67 24.98
C LYS A 213 -6.20 9.66 24.07
N ALA A 214 -7.11 9.19 23.24
CA ALA A 214 -7.77 10.04 22.28
C ALA A 214 -8.68 11.08 22.97
N GLN A 215 -8.59 12.30 22.47
CA GLN A 215 -9.45 13.42 22.82
C GLN A 215 -10.28 13.76 21.59
N TYR A 216 -11.59 13.89 21.78
CA TYR A 216 -12.53 14.24 20.71
C TYR A 216 -13.22 15.55 21.04
N ALA A 217 -13.14 16.51 20.15
CA ALA A 217 -13.83 17.80 20.23
C ALA A 217 -14.14 18.31 18.81
N ASN A 218 -15.27 18.96 18.63
CA ASN A 218 -15.66 19.72 17.41
C ASN A 218 -15.42 18.98 16.07
N GLY A 219 -15.58 17.65 16.05
CA GLY A 219 -15.37 16.85 14.84
C GLY A 219 -13.91 16.43 14.58
N VAL A 220 -13.00 16.71 15.52
CA VAL A 220 -11.58 16.30 15.44
C VAL A 220 -11.29 15.33 16.57
N VAL A 221 -10.63 14.22 16.24
CA VAL A 221 -10.02 13.30 17.21
C VAL A 221 -8.51 13.43 17.16
N GLN A 222 -7.88 13.64 18.32
CA GLN A 222 -6.42 13.75 18.43
C GLN A 222 -5.87 12.81 19.51
N PHE A 223 -4.64 12.33 19.30
CA PHE A 223 -3.92 11.51 20.28
C PHE A 223 -2.41 11.54 20.06
N ASP A 224 -1.65 11.34 21.16
CA ASP A 224 -0.19 11.32 21.20
C ASP A 224 0.28 9.94 21.67
N LEU A 225 1.03 9.24 20.82
CA LEU A 225 1.59 7.90 21.04
C LEU A 225 3.12 7.91 21.23
N ILE A 226 3.76 9.08 21.38
CA ILE A 226 5.23 9.18 21.49
C ILE A 226 5.78 8.32 22.61
N ASP A 227 5.15 8.36 23.78
CA ASP A 227 5.63 7.68 24.98
C ASP A 227 5.27 6.18 25.01
N GLU A 228 4.49 5.71 24.03
CA GLU A 228 4.05 4.30 23.92
C GLU A 228 4.97 3.46 23.04
N GLY A 229 5.94 4.07 22.34
CA GLY A 229 6.90 3.37 21.50
C GLY A 229 6.37 2.84 20.18
N TYR A 230 5.20 3.33 19.73
CA TYR A 230 4.64 2.96 18.43
C TYR A 230 5.06 3.94 17.34
N GLU A 231 5.68 3.43 16.28
CA GLU A 231 6.07 4.19 15.09
C GLU A 231 4.90 4.45 14.15
N GLY A 232 3.90 3.60 14.20
CA GLY A 232 2.70 3.66 13.36
C GLY A 232 1.51 2.96 14.00
N PHE A 233 0.35 3.15 13.40
CA PHE A 233 -0.92 2.55 13.82
C PHE A 233 -1.84 2.41 12.60
N ASN A 234 -2.86 1.56 12.69
CA ASN A 234 -3.88 1.47 11.66
C ASN A 234 -4.64 2.81 11.60
N LYS A 235 -4.49 3.52 10.47
CA LYS A 235 -5.02 4.89 10.24
C LYS A 235 -6.53 5.02 10.38
N PHE A 236 -7.27 3.92 10.40
CA PHE A 236 -8.71 3.90 10.52
C PHE A 236 -9.21 3.73 11.96
N ILE A 237 -8.35 3.40 12.93
CA ILE A 237 -8.69 3.30 14.35
C ILE A 237 -9.43 4.54 14.87
N PRO A 238 -9.01 5.79 14.57
CA PRO A 238 -9.74 6.97 15.05
C PRO A 238 -11.19 6.99 14.59
N TYR A 239 -11.47 6.59 13.37
CA TYR A 239 -12.81 6.60 12.78
C TYR A 239 -13.67 5.42 13.27
N TYR A 240 -13.05 4.32 13.67
CA TYR A 240 -13.71 3.20 14.31
C TYR A 240 -14.18 3.54 15.74
N LEU A 241 -13.32 4.23 16.49
CA LEU A 241 -13.60 4.61 17.88
C LEU A 241 -14.52 5.83 17.98
N TYR A 242 -14.43 6.76 17.02
CA TYR A 242 -15.16 8.02 16.96
C TYR A 242 -15.80 8.22 15.59
N PRO A 243 -16.88 7.48 15.27
CA PRO A 243 -17.48 7.52 13.93
C PRO A 243 -18.02 8.90 13.54
N GLU A 244 -18.34 9.75 14.51
CA GLU A 244 -18.81 11.13 14.30
C GLU A 244 -17.70 12.10 13.85
N THR A 245 -16.43 11.67 13.93
CA THR A 245 -15.30 12.55 13.61
C THR A 245 -15.20 12.83 12.13
N THR A 246 -14.79 14.06 11.78
CA THR A 246 -14.45 14.45 10.41
C THR A 246 -12.95 14.34 10.16
N TYR A 247 -12.13 14.64 11.18
CA TYR A 247 -10.67 14.64 11.06
C TYR A 247 -10.01 13.87 12.20
N SER A 248 -8.83 13.35 11.92
CA SER A 248 -7.93 12.77 12.93
C SER A 248 -6.54 13.42 12.86
N VAL A 249 -5.94 13.66 14.03
CA VAL A 249 -4.56 14.14 14.18
C VAL A 249 -3.85 13.23 15.15
N ALA A 250 -2.81 12.57 14.70
CA ALA A 250 -2.04 11.63 15.51
C ALA A 250 -0.56 11.98 15.51
N LEU A 251 0.06 11.87 16.68
CA LEU A 251 1.48 12.08 16.87
C LEU A 251 2.16 10.76 17.24
N THR A 252 3.17 10.36 16.47
CA THR A 252 3.98 9.15 16.69
C THR A 252 5.46 9.48 16.62
N ARG A 253 6.31 8.59 17.15
CA ARG A 253 7.75 8.74 17.11
C ARG A 253 8.43 7.43 16.78
N GLY A 254 9.28 7.44 15.75
CA GLY A 254 10.17 6.35 15.39
C GLY A 254 11.64 6.74 15.56
N PRO A 255 12.57 5.84 15.24
CA PRO A 255 14.01 6.08 15.39
C PRO A 255 14.53 7.21 14.48
N HIS A 256 13.84 7.47 13.36
CA HIS A 256 14.29 8.41 12.34
C HIS A 256 13.48 9.71 12.29
N ARG A 257 12.31 9.76 12.92
CA ARG A 257 11.43 10.96 12.91
C ARG A 257 10.37 10.92 13.99
N THR A 258 9.92 12.12 14.39
CA THR A 258 8.63 12.38 15.01
C THR A 258 7.65 12.76 13.90
N LYS A 259 6.47 12.14 13.84
CA LYS A 259 5.53 12.28 12.73
C LYS A 259 4.15 12.70 13.22
N ILE A 260 3.61 13.75 12.62
CA ILE A 260 2.18 14.07 12.68
C ILE A 260 1.50 13.44 11.48
N SER A 261 0.46 12.67 11.73
CA SER A 261 -0.42 12.14 10.69
C SER A 261 -1.77 12.83 10.79
N VAL A 262 -2.24 13.43 9.70
CA VAL A 262 -3.53 14.10 9.62
C VAL A 262 -4.39 13.40 8.58
N GLY A 263 -5.62 13.05 8.94
CA GLY A 263 -6.53 12.34 8.04
C GLY A 263 -7.96 12.88 8.11
N SER A 264 -8.74 12.63 7.07
CA SER A 264 -10.19 12.81 7.08
C SER A 264 -10.90 11.49 7.05
N ASN A 265 -12.02 11.40 7.76
CA ASN A 265 -12.87 10.22 7.83
C ASN A 265 -13.65 10.04 6.52
N PRO A 266 -13.41 8.97 5.73
CA PRO A 266 -14.18 8.72 4.52
C PRO A 266 -15.68 8.46 4.77
N TRP A 267 -16.03 8.04 5.98
CA TRP A 267 -17.40 7.71 6.40
C TRP A 267 -18.02 8.79 7.27
N SER A 268 -17.41 9.98 7.36
CA SER A 268 -17.93 11.07 8.19
C SER A 268 -19.33 11.47 7.78
N PRO A 269 -20.26 11.65 8.75
CA PRO A 269 -21.59 12.20 8.46
C PRO A 269 -21.54 13.67 8.02
N LYS A 270 -20.42 14.35 8.26
CA LYS A 270 -20.20 15.75 7.86
C LYS A 270 -19.19 15.84 6.71
N PRO A 271 -19.41 16.75 5.77
CA PRO A 271 -18.45 16.95 4.67
C PRO A 271 -17.15 17.53 5.22
N ARG A 272 -16.04 17.15 4.59
CA ARG A 272 -14.72 17.75 4.82
C ARG A 272 -14.70 19.18 4.29
N THR A 273 -14.20 20.14 5.10
CA THR A 273 -14.10 21.57 4.76
C THR A 273 -12.67 22.03 4.50
N HIS A 274 -11.66 21.29 5.02
CA HIS A 274 -10.24 21.65 4.93
C HIS A 274 -9.47 20.81 3.90
N ASN A 275 -8.44 21.39 3.29
CA ASN A 275 -7.47 20.68 2.47
C ASN A 275 -6.25 20.33 3.34
N ILE A 276 -6.13 19.05 3.69
CA ILE A 276 -5.11 18.59 4.63
C ILE A 276 -3.68 18.80 4.08
N ALA A 277 -3.46 18.60 2.77
CA ALA A 277 -2.15 18.84 2.18
C ALA A 277 -1.67 20.27 2.42
N LYS A 278 -2.54 21.27 2.20
CA LYS A 278 -2.20 22.69 2.42
C LYS A 278 -1.89 23.02 3.88
N ILE A 279 -2.53 22.33 4.81
CA ILE A 279 -2.22 22.46 6.24
C ILE A 279 -0.81 21.90 6.50
N CYS A 280 -0.53 20.68 6.06
CA CYS A 280 0.76 20.01 6.28
C CYS A 280 1.93 20.74 5.60
N GLU A 281 1.73 21.31 4.42
CA GLU A 281 2.76 22.08 3.67
C GLU A 281 3.32 23.25 4.47
N ARG A 282 2.53 23.90 5.32
CA ARG A 282 2.99 25.01 6.17
C ARG A 282 4.03 24.61 7.23
N TYR A 283 4.06 23.32 7.55
CA TYR A 283 5.02 22.72 8.50
C TYR A 283 6.10 21.90 7.78
N GLY A 284 6.27 22.11 6.45
CA GLY A 284 7.26 21.38 5.67
C GLY A 284 6.87 19.92 5.35
N GLY A 285 5.61 19.59 5.56
CA GLY A 285 5.04 18.28 5.20
C GLY A 285 4.38 18.28 3.84
N GLY A 286 3.46 17.32 3.62
CA GLY A 286 2.72 17.18 2.37
C GLY A 286 1.61 16.14 2.45
N GLY A 287 1.02 15.83 1.30
CA GLY A 287 -0.05 14.83 1.19
C GLY A 287 -1.04 15.13 0.10
N HIS A 288 -2.25 14.65 0.29
CA HIS A 288 -3.42 14.90 -0.56
C HIS A 288 -4.47 15.71 0.21
N ALA A 289 -5.49 16.18 -0.50
CA ALA A 289 -6.56 16.95 0.13
C ALA A 289 -7.25 16.23 1.30
N VAL A 290 -7.20 14.88 1.34
CA VAL A 290 -7.87 14.02 2.34
C VAL A 290 -6.94 13.46 3.42
N VAL A 291 -5.64 13.50 3.21
CA VAL A 291 -4.63 12.92 4.12
C VAL A 291 -3.29 13.63 3.96
N GLY A 292 -2.57 13.83 5.05
CA GLY A 292 -1.23 14.42 5.01
C GLY A 292 -0.39 14.04 6.21
N ALA A 293 0.89 14.36 6.13
CA ALA A 293 1.82 14.13 7.21
C ALA A 293 2.87 15.24 7.28
N VAL A 294 3.36 15.49 8.51
CA VAL A 294 4.50 16.35 8.78
C VAL A 294 5.56 15.52 9.50
N SER A 295 6.81 15.69 9.14
CA SER A 295 7.93 15.00 9.78
C SER A 295 8.88 16.00 10.44
N PHE A 296 9.19 15.75 11.69
CA PHE A 296 10.18 16.45 12.50
C PHE A 296 11.34 15.51 12.81
N LYS A 297 12.46 16.04 13.26
CA LYS A 297 13.52 15.16 13.79
C LYS A 297 13.03 14.43 15.04
N PRO A 298 13.62 13.28 15.39
CA PRO A 298 13.17 12.49 16.54
C PRO A 298 13.14 13.28 17.87
N GLU A 299 14.04 14.23 18.03
CA GLU A 299 14.18 15.09 19.22
C GLU A 299 13.25 16.31 19.27
N GLU A 300 12.68 16.71 18.12
CA GLU A 300 11.82 17.90 17.98
C GLU A 300 10.36 17.61 18.43
N VAL A 301 10.21 16.98 19.60
CA VAL A 301 8.90 16.54 20.12
C VAL A 301 8.01 17.70 20.51
N GLU A 302 8.56 18.72 21.17
CA GLU A 302 7.77 19.86 21.65
C GLU A 302 7.30 20.76 20.50
N GLU A 303 8.13 20.91 19.47
CA GLU A 303 7.76 21.58 18.23
C GLU A 303 6.61 20.84 17.52
N ALA A 304 6.70 19.51 17.45
CA ALA A 304 5.64 18.69 16.87
C ALA A 304 4.34 18.77 17.69
N ARG A 305 4.42 18.79 19.03
CA ARG A 305 3.26 18.99 19.91
C ARG A 305 2.62 20.37 19.75
N ALA A 306 3.44 21.41 19.54
CA ALA A 306 2.94 22.76 19.26
C ALA A 306 2.21 22.80 17.91
N ALA A 307 2.78 22.21 16.86
CA ALA A 307 2.14 22.10 15.55
C ALA A 307 0.82 21.30 15.60
N VAL A 308 0.75 20.22 16.38
CA VAL A 308 -0.51 19.47 16.59
C VAL A 308 -1.59 20.38 17.14
N LYS A 309 -1.31 21.20 18.15
CA LYS A 309 -2.30 22.11 18.74
C LYS A 309 -2.83 23.14 17.72
N GLU A 310 -1.97 23.68 16.88
CA GLU A 310 -2.35 24.64 15.84
C GLU A 310 -3.18 23.97 14.74
N ILE A 311 -2.77 22.78 14.29
CA ILE A 311 -3.50 21.99 13.28
C ILE A 311 -4.90 21.61 13.80
N VAL A 312 -5.00 21.14 15.04
CA VAL A 312 -6.29 20.77 15.66
C VAL A 312 -7.20 22.00 15.76
N ALA A 313 -6.69 23.13 16.28
CA ALA A 313 -7.48 24.36 16.39
C ALA A 313 -8.03 24.87 15.05
N GLU A 314 -7.25 24.71 13.98
CA GLU A 314 -7.72 25.05 12.61
C GLU A 314 -8.80 24.07 12.13
N LEU A 315 -8.61 22.78 12.33
CA LEU A 315 -9.59 21.76 11.88
C LEU A 315 -10.90 21.78 12.64
N GLU A 316 -10.92 22.37 13.86
CA GLU A 316 -12.11 22.56 14.69
C GLU A 316 -12.91 23.82 14.28
N SER A 317 -12.37 24.69 13.44
CA SER A 317 -13.01 25.93 13.01
C SER A 317 -13.88 25.70 11.76
#